data_7b72847380d435ae54cc41d57efcde0a
#
_entry.id   7b72847380d435ae54cc41d57efcde0a
#
_cell.length_a   1.000
_cell.length_b   1.000
_cell.length_c   1.000
_cell.angle_alpha   90.00
_cell.angle_beta   90.00
_cell.angle_gamma   90.00
#
_symmetry.space_group_name_H-M   'P 1'
#
loop_
_entity.id
_entity.type
_entity.pdbx_description
1 polymer ?
#
loop_
_entity_poly.entity_id
_entity_poly.type
_entity_poly.pdbx_seq_one_letter_code
_entity_poly.pdbx_strand_id
1 'polypeptide(L)'
;MCIRDRLDPANHIGALIDKDHCSKVRSYLDDKGDGPFISPTVFEVEADDQRARDEIFGPVLCVITVDSNDEAVQVANDTYYGLTASLFSAGSRSAIRAARDIRAGTITVNCYGEGNIATPFGGYKQSGFGGRDNGLHAHDQYTEIKTIWIDLNDPADGNNVT
;
A
#
# COMPACT_ATOMS: atom_id res chain seq x y z
N MET A 1 -7.38 -26.98 17.15
CA MET A 1 -8.37 -26.85 16.03
C MET A 1 -7.65 -27.25 14.77
N CYS A 2 -8.02 -28.38 14.17
CA CYS A 2 -7.34 -28.85 12.95
C CYS A 2 -7.92 -28.07 11.76
N ILE A 3 -7.20 -27.11 11.27
CA ILE A 3 -7.47 -26.47 9.99
C ILE A 3 -6.96 -27.47 8.93
N ARG A 4 -7.75 -28.48 8.62
CA ARG A 4 -7.32 -29.60 7.76
C ARG A 4 -7.59 -29.37 6.29
N ASP A 5 -8.49 -28.46 5.99
CA ASP A 5 -8.90 -28.26 4.59
C ASP A 5 -8.75 -26.78 4.22
N ARG A 6 -7.64 -26.48 3.55
CA ARG A 6 -7.35 -25.14 2.99
C ARG A 6 -8.31 -24.74 1.86
N LEU A 7 -9.12 -25.68 1.35
CA LEU A 7 -10.13 -25.45 0.33
C LEU A 7 -11.54 -25.32 0.92
N ASP A 8 -11.68 -25.50 2.24
CA ASP A 8 -12.97 -25.33 2.92
C ASP A 8 -13.34 -23.84 2.94
N PRO A 9 -14.44 -23.44 2.30
CA PRO A 9 -14.90 -22.06 2.28
C PRO A 9 -15.27 -21.49 3.67
N ALA A 10 -15.38 -22.34 4.69
CA ALA A 10 -15.55 -21.93 6.07
C ALA A 10 -14.25 -21.40 6.71
N ASN A 11 -13.10 -21.63 6.08
CA ASN A 11 -11.82 -21.11 6.54
C ASN A 11 -11.61 -19.68 6.02
N HIS A 12 -11.48 -18.72 6.90
CA HIS A 12 -11.24 -17.31 6.55
C HIS A 12 -9.82 -17.05 6.04
N ILE A 13 -8.84 -17.86 6.46
CA ILE A 13 -7.43 -17.70 6.10
C ILE A 13 -6.87 -19.07 5.71
N GLY A 14 -6.27 -19.14 4.53
CA GLY A 14 -5.61 -20.35 4.01
C GLY A 14 -4.19 -20.54 4.53
N ALA A 15 -3.48 -21.49 3.92
CA ALA A 15 -2.07 -21.73 4.18
C ALA A 15 -1.20 -20.58 3.65
N LEU A 16 -0.10 -20.30 4.35
CA LEU A 16 0.96 -19.45 3.81
C LEU A 16 1.67 -20.15 2.64
N ILE A 17 2.32 -19.35 1.78
CA ILE A 17 2.79 -19.80 0.47
C ILE A 17 3.85 -20.90 0.55
N ASP A 18 4.79 -20.82 1.48
CA ASP A 18 5.89 -21.78 1.63
C ASP A 18 6.43 -21.83 3.07
N LYS A 19 7.42 -22.71 3.30
CA LYS A 19 8.01 -22.93 4.62
C LYS A 19 8.85 -21.75 5.09
N ASP A 20 9.57 -21.08 4.20
CA ASP A 20 10.45 -19.96 4.54
C ASP A 20 9.60 -18.77 4.98
N HIS A 21 8.51 -18.52 4.26
CA HIS A 21 7.55 -17.51 4.65
C HIS A 21 6.84 -17.84 5.97
N CYS A 22 6.47 -19.11 6.19
CA CYS A 22 5.95 -19.54 7.49
C CYS A 22 6.94 -19.27 8.62
N SER A 23 8.21 -19.58 8.41
CA SER A 23 9.27 -19.34 9.39
C SER A 23 9.47 -17.86 9.68
N LYS A 24 9.45 -17.02 8.64
CA LYS A 24 9.48 -15.56 8.77
C LYS A 24 8.31 -15.07 9.64
N VAL A 25 7.08 -15.43 9.31
CA VAL A 25 5.89 -14.97 10.04
C VAL A 25 5.94 -15.44 11.49
N ARG A 26 6.34 -16.71 11.73
CA ARG A 26 6.48 -17.25 13.09
C ARG A 26 7.55 -16.55 13.93
N SER A 27 8.58 -15.99 13.31
CA SER A 27 9.60 -15.25 14.06
C SER A 27 9.07 -13.99 14.75
N TYR A 28 7.90 -13.50 14.33
CA TYR A 28 7.18 -12.40 15.00
C TYR A 28 6.18 -12.87 16.07
N LEU A 29 5.95 -14.18 16.14
CA LEU A 29 4.97 -14.81 17.02
C LEU A 29 5.67 -15.76 18.00
N ASP A 30 5.07 -16.01 19.14
CA ASP A 30 5.49 -17.08 20.05
C ASP A 30 4.94 -18.45 19.59
N ASP A 31 4.81 -18.65 18.28
CA ASP A 31 4.27 -19.87 17.67
C ASP A 31 5.41 -20.82 17.27
N LYS A 32 5.43 -22.01 17.91
CA LYS A 32 6.40 -23.08 17.66
C LYS A 32 5.87 -24.16 16.69
N GLY A 33 4.75 -23.90 16.03
CA GLY A 33 4.20 -24.81 15.02
C GLY A 33 5.11 -24.99 13.82
N ASP A 34 4.91 -26.04 13.05
CA ASP A 34 5.71 -26.41 11.87
C ASP A 34 4.91 -26.45 10.55
N GLY A 35 3.59 -26.34 10.64
CA GLY A 35 2.68 -26.43 9.49
C GLY A 35 2.53 -25.10 8.73
N PRO A 36 1.85 -25.12 7.57
CA PRO A 36 1.65 -23.94 6.73
C PRO A 36 0.56 -22.99 7.25
N PHE A 37 -0.14 -23.36 8.30
CA PHE A 37 -1.24 -22.58 8.87
C PHE A 37 -0.77 -21.84 10.11
N ILE A 38 -1.06 -20.56 10.16
CA ILE A 38 -0.78 -19.69 11.29
C ILE A 38 -2.11 -19.08 11.75
N SER A 39 -2.35 -19.12 13.04
CA SER A 39 -3.57 -18.53 13.61
C SER A 39 -3.52 -17.01 13.53
N PRO A 40 -4.64 -16.34 13.17
CA PRO A 40 -4.74 -14.90 13.27
C PRO A 40 -4.36 -14.40 14.67
N THR A 41 -3.46 -13.45 14.71
CA THR A 41 -2.92 -12.91 15.96
C THR A 41 -3.00 -11.40 15.96
N VAL A 42 -3.43 -10.82 17.08
CA VAL A 42 -3.50 -9.37 17.28
C VAL A 42 -2.56 -8.99 18.42
N PHE A 43 -1.71 -8.01 18.19
CA PHE A 43 -0.83 -7.42 19.20
C PHE A 43 -1.25 -5.97 19.46
N GLU A 44 -1.34 -5.59 20.70
CA GLU A 44 -1.30 -4.19 21.12
C GLU A 44 0.17 -3.83 21.33
N VAL A 45 0.66 -2.80 20.63
CA VAL A 45 2.08 -2.45 20.58
C VAL A 45 2.27 -0.94 20.60
N GLU A 46 3.47 -0.52 20.96
CA GLU A 46 3.90 0.87 20.82
C GLU A 46 4.28 1.20 19.37
N ALA A 47 4.30 2.48 19.02
CA ALA A 47 4.56 2.93 17.65
C ALA A 47 5.98 2.61 17.15
N ASP A 48 6.94 2.38 18.03
CA ASP A 48 8.32 2.00 17.73
C ASP A 48 8.56 0.49 17.66
N ASP A 49 7.55 -0.33 17.94
CA ASP A 49 7.66 -1.79 17.85
C ASP A 49 7.94 -2.21 16.41
N GLN A 50 8.96 -3.06 16.24
CA GLN A 50 9.38 -3.55 14.93
C GLN A 50 8.26 -4.27 14.18
N ARG A 51 7.36 -4.97 14.89
CA ARG A 51 6.21 -5.67 14.29
C ARG A 51 5.22 -4.71 13.62
N ALA A 52 5.11 -3.47 14.13
CA ALA A 52 4.25 -2.44 13.52
C ALA A 52 4.92 -1.76 12.31
N ARG A 53 6.24 -1.88 12.16
CA ARG A 53 7.01 -1.25 11.09
C ARG A 53 7.33 -2.19 9.94
N ASP A 54 7.45 -3.49 10.22
CA ASP A 54 7.77 -4.49 9.22
C ASP A 54 6.53 -4.95 8.44
N GLU A 55 6.72 -5.21 7.17
CA GLU A 55 5.73 -5.94 6.37
C GLU A 55 5.84 -7.43 6.66
N ILE A 56 5.09 -7.89 7.67
CA ILE A 56 5.09 -9.30 8.09
C ILE A 56 4.54 -10.20 6.99
N PHE A 57 3.53 -9.74 6.28
CA PHE A 57 2.84 -10.44 5.20
C PHE A 57 2.19 -11.75 5.64
N GLY A 58 1.54 -11.73 6.81
CA GLY A 58 0.89 -12.88 7.44
C GLY A 58 -0.35 -12.47 8.22
N PRO A 59 -1.04 -13.42 8.88
CA PRO A 59 -2.26 -13.15 9.63
C PRO A 59 -1.95 -12.50 10.99
N VAL A 60 -1.25 -11.38 10.96
CA VAL A 60 -0.80 -10.62 12.13
C VAL A 60 -1.31 -9.19 12.01
N LEU A 61 -1.92 -8.69 13.06
CA LEU A 61 -2.39 -7.31 13.17
C LEU A 61 -1.75 -6.64 14.38
N CYS A 62 -1.09 -5.52 14.17
CA CYS A 62 -0.63 -4.64 15.24
C CYS A 62 -1.63 -3.51 15.45
N VAL A 63 -1.97 -3.23 16.71
CA VAL A 63 -2.86 -2.15 17.12
C VAL A 63 -2.04 -1.18 17.97
N ILE A 64 -2.06 0.08 17.60
CA ILE A 64 -1.41 1.18 18.32
C ILE A 64 -2.50 2.12 18.81
N THR A 65 -2.57 2.31 20.12
CA THR A 65 -3.48 3.28 20.73
C THR A 65 -2.86 4.67 20.68
N VAL A 66 -3.65 5.68 20.30
CA VAL A 66 -3.22 7.07 20.18
C VAL A 66 -4.22 8.01 20.87
N ASP A 67 -3.75 9.14 21.37
CA ASP A 67 -4.57 10.09 22.13
C ASP A 67 -5.25 11.16 21.24
N SER A 68 -4.82 11.29 19.99
CA SER A 68 -5.34 12.33 19.09
C SER A 68 -5.33 11.93 17.62
N ASN A 69 -6.14 12.60 16.81
CA ASN A 69 -6.12 12.44 15.35
C ASN A 69 -4.79 12.89 14.73
N ASP A 70 -4.14 13.90 15.27
CA ASP A 70 -2.86 14.39 14.76
C ASP A 70 -1.76 13.35 15.04
N GLU A 71 -1.78 12.73 16.19
CA GLU A 71 -0.90 11.59 16.52
C GLU A 71 -1.15 10.38 15.64
N ALA A 72 -2.43 10.02 15.40
CA ALA A 72 -2.78 8.94 14.48
C ALA A 72 -2.18 9.15 13.09
N VAL A 73 -2.22 10.39 12.57
CA VAL A 73 -1.62 10.73 11.27
C VAL A 73 -0.08 10.65 11.33
N GLN A 74 0.54 11.08 12.43
CA GLN A 74 1.99 10.97 12.61
C GLN A 74 2.43 9.51 12.62
N VAL A 75 1.79 8.67 13.41
CA VAL A 75 2.07 7.22 13.48
C VAL A 75 1.84 6.55 12.13
N ALA A 76 0.73 6.84 11.46
CA ALA A 76 0.44 6.30 10.13
C ALA A 76 1.49 6.71 9.08
N ASN A 77 2.14 7.86 9.28
CA ASN A 77 3.19 8.35 8.39
C ASN A 77 4.59 7.87 8.77
N ASP A 78 4.81 7.37 9.98
CA ASP A 78 6.11 6.87 10.46
C ASP A 78 6.36 5.44 10.01
N THR A 79 6.35 5.24 8.69
CA THR A 79 6.65 3.97 8.02
C THR A 79 7.40 4.22 6.72
N TYR A 80 8.13 3.21 6.26
CA TYR A 80 8.79 3.22 4.93
C TYR A 80 7.79 3.03 3.79
N TYR A 81 6.59 2.57 4.07
CA TYR A 81 5.56 2.24 3.10
C TYR A 81 4.53 3.37 2.94
N GLY A 82 3.79 3.34 1.84
CA GLY A 82 2.75 4.31 1.56
C GLY A 82 1.89 3.89 0.37
N LEU A 83 1.47 2.61 0.35
CA LEU A 83 0.61 2.12 -0.74
C LEU A 83 -0.84 2.58 -0.54
N THR A 84 -1.45 2.12 0.54
CA THR A 84 -2.84 2.41 0.86
C THR A 84 -3.02 2.70 2.35
N ALA A 85 -4.04 3.47 2.67
CA ALA A 85 -4.56 3.59 4.03
C ALA A 85 -6.09 3.67 4.01
N SER A 86 -6.71 3.09 5.04
CA SER A 86 -8.15 3.18 5.26
C SER A 86 -8.39 3.91 6.57
N LEU A 87 -9.26 4.90 6.56
CA LEU A 87 -9.61 5.62 7.77
C LEU A 87 -11.12 5.59 8.00
N PHE A 88 -11.50 5.46 9.26
CA PHE A 88 -12.89 5.44 9.69
C PHE A 88 -13.14 6.59 10.66
N SER A 89 -14.12 7.45 10.34
CA SER A 89 -14.43 8.62 11.15
C SER A 89 -15.89 9.01 10.98
N ALA A 90 -16.54 9.40 12.07
CA ALA A 90 -17.88 9.98 12.05
C ALA A 90 -17.89 11.43 11.56
N GLY A 91 -16.76 12.15 11.68
CA GLY A 91 -16.63 13.55 11.31
C GLY A 91 -16.03 13.76 9.93
N SER A 92 -16.77 14.29 8.96
CA SER A 92 -16.26 14.51 7.60
C SER A 92 -15.06 15.47 7.53
N ARG A 93 -15.04 16.50 8.38
CA ARG A 93 -13.91 17.45 8.40
C ARG A 93 -12.59 16.79 8.87
N SER A 94 -12.64 16.00 9.94
CA SER A 94 -11.48 15.27 10.43
C SER A 94 -11.01 14.20 9.44
N ALA A 95 -11.97 13.49 8.81
CA ALA A 95 -11.68 12.52 7.78
C ALA A 95 -10.95 13.13 6.57
N ILE A 96 -11.45 14.25 6.03
CA ILE A 96 -10.81 14.93 4.89
C ILE A 96 -9.43 15.45 5.25
N ARG A 97 -9.26 16.01 6.46
CA ARG A 97 -7.94 16.49 6.92
C ARG A 97 -6.95 15.32 7.03
N ALA A 98 -7.31 14.26 7.74
CA ALA A 98 -6.45 13.08 7.87
C ALA A 98 -6.13 12.45 6.51
N ALA A 99 -7.12 12.34 5.60
CA ALA A 99 -6.90 11.80 4.26
C ALA A 99 -5.91 12.62 3.41
N ARG A 100 -5.81 13.93 3.64
CA ARG A 100 -4.80 14.78 2.99
C ARG A 100 -3.41 14.64 3.59
N ASP A 101 -3.35 14.44 4.91
CA ASP A 101 -2.13 14.47 5.68
C ASP A 101 -1.44 13.09 5.73
N ILE A 102 -2.17 11.99 5.53
CA ILE A 102 -1.63 10.64 5.41
C ILE A 102 -0.91 10.48 4.07
N ARG A 103 0.34 10.03 4.12
CA ARG A 103 1.23 9.85 2.97
C ARG A 103 1.13 8.44 2.38
N ALA A 104 -0.02 8.14 1.80
CA ALA A 104 -0.25 6.93 1.01
C ALA A 104 -0.87 7.29 -0.35
N GLY A 105 -0.64 6.44 -1.35
CA GLY A 105 -1.09 6.69 -2.71
C GLY A 105 -2.59 6.57 -2.89
N THR A 106 -3.24 5.74 -2.08
CA THR A 106 -4.69 5.58 -2.05
C THR A 106 -5.20 5.69 -0.61
N ILE A 107 -6.20 6.55 -0.40
CA ILE A 107 -6.87 6.68 0.88
C ILE A 107 -8.34 6.33 0.70
N THR A 108 -8.84 5.40 1.51
CA THR A 108 -10.26 5.11 1.61
C THR A 108 -10.83 5.67 2.91
N VAL A 109 -12.05 6.18 2.86
CA VAL A 109 -12.72 6.79 4.03
C VAL A 109 -14.02 6.06 4.28
N ASN A 110 -14.19 5.51 5.48
CA ASN A 110 -15.33 4.72 5.91
C ASN A 110 -15.65 3.50 5.01
N CYS A 111 -14.62 3.01 4.31
CA CYS A 111 -14.65 1.79 3.51
C CYS A 111 -13.25 1.16 3.47
N TYR A 112 -13.17 -0.07 2.96
CA TYR A 112 -11.91 -0.80 2.83
C TYR A 112 -11.86 -1.52 1.49
N GLY A 113 -10.73 -1.44 0.80
CA GLY A 113 -10.49 -2.16 -0.45
C GLY A 113 -11.28 -1.63 -1.66
N GLU A 114 -11.85 -0.44 -1.57
CA GLU A 114 -12.59 0.18 -2.67
C GLU A 114 -11.65 0.69 -3.75
N GLY A 115 -12.05 0.48 -4.99
CA GLY A 115 -11.34 0.94 -6.17
C GLY A 115 -11.89 0.30 -7.42
N ASN A 116 -11.52 0.82 -8.58
CA ASN A 116 -11.84 0.23 -9.88
C ASN A 116 -10.76 0.56 -10.91
N ILE A 117 -10.88 -0.02 -12.11
CA ILE A 117 -9.90 0.14 -13.18
C ILE A 117 -9.70 1.61 -13.63
N ALA A 118 -10.65 2.48 -13.39
CA ALA A 118 -10.54 3.91 -13.72
C ALA A 118 -9.86 4.73 -12.62
N THR A 119 -9.61 4.13 -11.44
CA THR A 119 -8.98 4.81 -10.31
C THR A 119 -7.47 4.59 -10.35
N PRO A 120 -6.64 5.63 -10.44
CA PRO A 120 -5.19 5.49 -10.39
C PRO A 120 -4.74 4.81 -9.09
N PHE A 121 -3.90 3.78 -9.21
CA PHE A 121 -3.38 3.01 -8.08
C PHE A 121 -1.85 3.01 -8.10
N GLY A 122 -1.24 3.25 -6.95
CA GLY A 122 0.21 3.22 -6.81
C GLY A 122 0.66 3.83 -5.49
N GLY A 123 1.87 3.48 -5.05
CA GLY A 123 2.39 3.83 -3.75
C GLY A 123 3.21 5.10 -3.71
N TYR A 124 3.41 5.59 -2.49
CA TYR A 124 4.42 6.57 -2.10
C TYR A 124 5.59 5.86 -1.41
N LYS A 125 6.66 6.57 -1.14
CA LYS A 125 7.84 6.08 -0.43
C LYS A 125 8.39 4.80 -1.08
N GLN A 126 8.67 3.73 -0.31
CA GLN A 126 9.14 2.45 -0.85
C GLN A 126 8.06 1.62 -1.55
N SER A 127 6.80 2.00 -1.40
CA SER A 127 5.70 1.32 -2.11
C SER A 127 5.52 1.78 -3.56
N GLY A 128 6.27 2.80 -4.03
CA GLY A 128 6.25 3.25 -5.41
C GLY A 128 6.99 4.56 -5.62
N PHE A 129 7.54 4.76 -6.82
CA PHE A 129 8.40 5.90 -7.17
C PHE A 129 7.80 6.82 -8.24
N GLY A 130 6.47 6.87 -8.35
CA GLY A 130 5.77 7.87 -9.17
C GLY A 130 4.76 7.31 -10.17
N GLY A 131 4.95 6.10 -10.69
CA GLY A 131 3.98 5.47 -11.59
C GLY A 131 2.62 5.23 -10.92
N ARG A 132 1.60 5.15 -11.75
CA ARG A 132 0.26 4.77 -11.33
C ARG A 132 -0.29 3.73 -12.29
N ASP A 133 -0.73 2.60 -11.75
CA ASP A 133 -1.54 1.63 -12.46
C ASP A 133 -2.98 2.11 -12.51
N ASN A 134 -3.74 1.58 -13.42
CA ASN A 134 -5.12 1.91 -13.66
C ASN A 134 -5.36 3.37 -14.08
N GLY A 135 -6.57 3.65 -14.55
CA GLY A 135 -6.93 4.97 -15.05
C GLY A 135 -6.12 5.39 -16.28
N LEU A 136 -6.20 6.66 -16.62
CA LEU A 136 -5.50 7.23 -17.77
C LEU A 136 -3.97 7.28 -17.57
N HIS A 137 -3.52 7.32 -16.34
CA HIS A 137 -2.09 7.42 -15.98
C HIS A 137 -1.32 6.11 -16.16
N ALA A 138 -2.00 4.98 -16.32
CA ALA A 138 -1.35 3.69 -16.51
C ALA A 138 -0.46 3.66 -17.77
N HIS A 139 -0.85 4.38 -18.82
CA HIS A 139 -0.08 4.47 -20.06
C HIS A 139 1.28 5.14 -19.88
N ASP A 140 1.40 6.09 -18.97
CA ASP A 140 2.61 6.86 -18.75
C ASP A 140 3.79 5.98 -18.34
N GLN A 141 3.53 4.83 -17.74
CA GLN A 141 4.55 3.87 -17.30
C GLN A 141 5.15 3.04 -18.45
N TYR A 142 4.48 2.96 -19.58
CA TYR A 142 4.86 2.15 -20.75
C TYR A 142 5.30 3.00 -21.95
N THR A 143 5.37 4.32 -21.79
CA THR A 143 5.68 5.25 -22.87
C THR A 143 6.75 6.24 -22.46
N GLU A 144 7.52 6.71 -23.44
CA GLU A 144 8.47 7.81 -23.30
C GLU A 144 8.08 8.96 -24.22
N ILE A 145 8.14 10.18 -23.68
CA ILE A 145 7.90 11.39 -24.51
C ILE A 145 9.18 11.70 -25.27
N LYS A 146 9.04 11.83 -26.61
CA LYS A 146 10.12 12.23 -27.49
C LYS A 146 9.72 13.49 -28.24
N THR A 147 10.55 14.51 -28.19
CA THR A 147 10.39 15.71 -29.00
C THR A 147 11.24 15.59 -30.25
N ILE A 148 10.65 15.81 -31.41
CA ILE A 148 11.36 15.92 -32.70
C ILE A 148 11.11 17.33 -33.21
N TRP A 149 12.18 18.10 -33.36
CA TRP A 149 12.14 19.40 -33.94
C TRP A 149 12.76 19.32 -35.35
N ILE A 150 12.00 19.67 -36.36
CA ILE A 150 12.47 19.61 -37.77
C ILE A 150 12.41 21.03 -38.34
N ASP A 151 13.55 21.54 -38.77
CA ASP A 151 13.61 22.73 -39.60
C ASP A 151 13.35 22.32 -41.04
N LEU A 152 12.28 22.83 -41.62
CA LEU A 152 11.88 22.56 -42.99
C LEU A 152 12.36 23.67 -43.94
N ASN A 153 13.09 24.66 -43.46
CA ASN A 153 13.67 25.68 -44.31
C ASN A 153 14.86 25.09 -45.07
N ASP A 154 14.80 25.13 -46.39
CA ASP A 154 15.95 24.77 -47.23
C ASP A 154 16.96 25.94 -47.17
N PRO A 155 18.23 25.71 -46.76
CA PRO A 155 19.25 26.75 -46.79
C PRO A 155 19.48 27.36 -48.15
N ALA A 156 19.09 26.68 -49.24
CA ALA A 156 19.18 27.13 -50.61
C ALA A 156 18.08 28.15 -51.02
N ASP A 157 16.94 28.17 -50.28
CA ASP A 157 15.78 29.01 -50.64
C ASP A 157 15.89 30.46 -50.12
N GLY A 158 16.91 30.82 -49.36
CA GLY A 158 17.17 32.18 -48.90
C GLY A 158 16.09 32.84 -48.04
N ASN A 159 15.06 32.10 -47.63
CA ASN A 159 13.97 32.56 -46.83
C ASN A 159 14.17 32.15 -45.36
N ASN A 160 14.96 32.93 -44.62
CA ASN A 160 14.95 32.89 -43.16
C ASN A 160 13.64 33.53 -42.66
N VAL A 161 12.65 32.72 -42.33
CA VAL A 161 11.51 33.17 -41.55
C VAL A 161 11.94 33.17 -40.06
N THR A 162 12.21 34.37 -39.54
CA THR A 162 12.48 34.62 -38.11
C THR A 162 11.21 34.48 -37.28
#